data_cfa91bf2fbfbaa22e4e31593371cfc6f
#
_entry.id   cfa91bf2fbfbaa22e4e31593371cfc6f
#
_cell.length_a   1.000
_cell.length_b   1.000
_cell.length_c   1.000
_cell.angle_alpha   90.00
_cell.angle_beta   90.00
_cell.angle_gamma   90.00
#
_symmetry.space_group_name_H-M   'P 1'
#
loop_
_entity.id
_entity.type
_entity.pdbx_description
1 polymer ?
#
loop_
_entity_poly.entity_id
_entity_poly.type
_entity_poly.pdbx_seq_one_letter_code
_entity_poly.pdbx_strand_id
1 'polypeptide(L)'
;DGIEVGLPEGQMGNSEVGHLNLGAGRIVYQELSRINMSIKDGSFKSKKVLTDAFEHAQRTNKKIHLIGLISKGGVHSHYDHLYELINISETYNSKVFIHGFTDGRDVDPKSSINDISNLERFILDKECELASIIGRYYSMDRDNRWERTKLAYDLMCHGNGKKVTNFIDEIKNSYKDNCTDEFLMPMLKTDINNKPIGLISDGDVIIFFNFRTDRGRQLT
;
A
#
# COMPACT_ATOMS: atom_id res chain seq x y z
N ASP A 1 -10.86 25.56 -6.42
CA ASP A 1 -9.80 24.55 -6.29
C ASP A 1 -10.21 23.47 -5.29
N GLY A 2 -9.36 22.50 -5.07
CA GLY A 2 -9.62 21.44 -4.11
C GLY A 2 -10.92 20.69 -4.39
N ILE A 3 -11.67 20.38 -3.33
CA ILE A 3 -12.88 19.53 -3.38
C ILE A 3 -13.95 20.12 -4.32
N GLU A 4 -14.04 21.43 -4.42
CA GLU A 4 -15.02 22.12 -5.27
C GLU A 4 -14.84 21.81 -6.77
N VAL A 5 -13.71 21.30 -7.18
CA VAL A 5 -13.43 20.84 -8.54
C VAL A 5 -13.09 19.35 -8.62
N GLY A 6 -13.30 18.61 -7.54
CA GLY A 6 -13.10 17.16 -7.49
C GLY A 6 -11.69 16.70 -7.16
N LEU A 7 -10.82 17.61 -6.75
CA LEU A 7 -9.46 17.35 -6.29
C LEU A 7 -9.41 17.21 -4.75
N PRO A 8 -8.33 16.65 -4.19
CA PRO A 8 -8.09 16.70 -2.75
C PRO A 8 -8.07 18.13 -2.21
N GLU A 9 -8.40 18.29 -0.93
CA GLU A 9 -8.36 19.59 -0.24
C GLU A 9 -6.94 20.21 -0.34
N GLY A 10 -6.89 21.51 -0.63
CA GLY A 10 -5.63 22.24 -0.78
C GLY A 10 -4.88 22.02 -2.09
N GLN A 11 -5.33 21.12 -2.94
CA GLN A 11 -4.70 20.90 -4.23
C GLN A 11 -5.19 21.94 -5.26
N MET A 12 -4.23 22.57 -5.96
CA MET A 12 -4.51 23.53 -7.01
C MET A 12 -5.20 22.85 -8.20
N GLY A 13 -6.18 23.52 -8.80
CA GLY A 13 -6.85 23.07 -10.02
C GLY A 13 -5.87 22.91 -11.19
N ASN A 14 -6.21 22.02 -12.11
CA ASN A 14 -5.44 21.79 -13.33
C ASN A 14 -6.37 21.73 -14.56
N SER A 15 -5.78 21.81 -15.74
CA SER A 15 -6.51 21.86 -17.01
C SER A 15 -7.34 20.59 -17.26
N GLU A 16 -6.83 19.41 -16.93
CA GLU A 16 -7.52 18.13 -17.12
C GLU A 16 -8.83 18.09 -16.34
N VAL A 17 -8.76 18.37 -15.05
CA VAL A 17 -9.92 18.36 -14.16
C VAL A 17 -10.93 19.44 -14.55
N GLY A 18 -10.46 20.65 -14.95
CA GLY A 18 -11.31 21.72 -15.41
C GLY A 18 -12.10 21.33 -16.66
N HIS A 19 -11.44 20.78 -17.68
CA HIS A 19 -12.11 20.33 -18.91
C HIS A 19 -13.06 19.15 -18.65
N LEU A 20 -12.67 18.22 -17.78
CA LEU A 20 -13.52 17.09 -17.41
C LEU A 20 -14.82 17.55 -16.75
N ASN A 21 -14.75 18.50 -15.81
CA ASN A 21 -15.93 19.06 -15.13
C ASN A 21 -16.83 19.83 -16.10
N LEU A 22 -16.24 20.65 -16.98
CA LEU A 22 -16.99 21.37 -18.01
C LEU A 22 -17.71 20.42 -18.97
N GLY A 23 -17.01 19.40 -19.47
CA GLY A 23 -17.58 18.41 -20.36
C GLY A 23 -18.68 17.55 -19.72
N ALA A 24 -18.53 17.25 -18.43
CA ALA A 24 -19.50 16.44 -17.68
C ALA A 24 -20.71 17.27 -17.17
N GLY A 25 -20.63 18.60 -17.14
CA GLY A 25 -21.63 19.47 -16.54
C GLY A 25 -21.82 19.27 -15.02
N ARG A 26 -20.86 18.67 -14.36
CA ARG A 26 -20.85 18.39 -12.91
C ARG A 26 -19.45 18.22 -12.39
N ILE A 27 -19.28 18.26 -11.07
CA ILE A 27 -18.00 17.93 -10.44
C ILE A 27 -17.71 16.44 -10.62
N VAL A 28 -16.55 16.10 -11.20
CA VAL A 28 -16.04 14.74 -11.33
C VAL A 28 -14.92 14.55 -10.33
N TYR A 29 -15.23 13.90 -9.23
CA TYR A 29 -14.24 13.64 -8.17
C TYR A 29 -13.17 12.65 -8.62
N GLN A 30 -11.91 13.01 -8.41
CA GLN A 30 -10.77 12.13 -8.64
C GLN A 30 -10.77 10.95 -7.65
N GLU A 31 -10.11 9.86 -8.01
CA GLU A 31 -10.14 8.63 -7.20
C GLU A 31 -9.74 8.84 -5.75
N LEU A 32 -8.66 9.59 -5.50
CA LEU A 32 -8.22 9.92 -4.14
C LEU A 32 -9.33 10.63 -3.35
N SER A 33 -9.96 11.67 -3.94
CA SER A 33 -11.04 12.42 -3.30
C SER A 33 -12.27 11.54 -3.04
N ARG A 34 -12.63 10.66 -3.99
CA ARG A 34 -13.76 9.72 -3.84
C ARG A 34 -13.54 8.75 -2.68
N ILE A 35 -12.34 8.19 -2.58
CA ILE A 35 -12.01 7.28 -1.49
C ILE A 35 -12.01 8.01 -0.15
N ASN A 36 -11.34 9.18 -0.08
CA ASN A 36 -11.32 10.00 1.13
C ASN A 36 -12.73 10.37 1.63
N MET A 37 -13.62 10.76 0.70
CA MET A 37 -15.03 11.05 1.03
C MET A 37 -15.73 9.81 1.56
N SER A 38 -15.55 8.65 0.94
CA SER A 38 -16.18 7.40 1.37
C SER A 38 -15.66 6.89 2.73
N ILE A 39 -14.41 7.17 3.06
CA ILE A 39 -13.85 6.91 4.40
C ILE A 39 -14.50 7.86 5.40
N LYS A 40 -14.56 9.16 5.08
CA LYS A 40 -15.12 10.18 5.96
C LYS A 40 -16.60 9.98 6.28
N ASP A 41 -17.41 9.56 5.31
CA ASP A 41 -18.85 9.30 5.50
C ASP A 41 -19.14 7.86 5.98
N GLY A 42 -18.11 7.03 6.15
CA GLY A 42 -18.21 5.65 6.61
C GLY A 42 -18.70 4.64 5.58
N SER A 43 -18.96 5.05 4.34
CA SER A 43 -19.45 4.14 3.29
C SER A 43 -18.34 3.23 2.73
N PHE A 44 -17.06 3.57 2.96
CA PHE A 44 -15.93 2.75 2.48
C PHE A 44 -15.98 1.34 3.06
N LYS A 45 -16.20 1.20 4.36
CA LYS A 45 -16.28 -0.10 5.05
C LYS A 45 -17.46 -0.97 4.60
N SER A 46 -18.49 -0.36 4.00
CA SER A 46 -19.68 -1.07 3.50
C SER A 46 -19.59 -1.42 2.02
N LYS A 47 -18.45 -1.17 1.37
CA LYS A 47 -18.25 -1.57 -0.04
C LYS A 47 -18.29 -3.09 -0.17
N LYS A 48 -19.23 -3.58 -0.97
CA LYS A 48 -19.48 -5.03 -1.10
C LYS A 48 -18.21 -5.82 -1.45
N VAL A 49 -17.34 -5.29 -2.32
CA VAL A 49 -16.09 -5.95 -2.69
C VAL A 49 -15.15 -6.14 -1.49
N LEU A 50 -15.14 -5.19 -0.55
CA LEU A 50 -14.33 -5.29 0.67
C LEU A 50 -14.95 -6.26 1.66
N THR A 51 -16.26 -6.12 1.94
CA THR A 51 -16.96 -7.02 2.87
C THR A 51 -16.88 -8.47 2.41
N ASP A 52 -17.12 -8.74 1.12
CA ASP A 52 -17.01 -10.09 0.54
C ASP A 52 -15.57 -10.65 0.71
N ALA A 53 -14.53 -9.83 0.53
CA ALA A 53 -13.14 -10.24 0.68
C ALA A 53 -12.80 -10.60 2.14
N PHE A 54 -13.17 -9.75 3.09
CA PHE A 54 -12.93 -9.98 4.52
C PHE A 54 -13.75 -11.17 5.04
N GLU A 55 -15.04 -11.27 4.66
CA GLU A 55 -15.90 -12.42 5.00
C GLU A 55 -15.36 -13.72 4.44
N HIS A 56 -14.84 -13.70 3.20
CA HIS A 56 -14.23 -14.88 2.61
C HIS A 56 -13.01 -15.32 3.43
N ALA A 57 -12.09 -14.42 3.76
CA ALA A 57 -10.92 -14.73 4.57
C ALA A 57 -11.31 -15.31 5.94
N GLN A 58 -12.26 -14.69 6.62
CA GLN A 58 -12.78 -15.17 7.91
C GLN A 58 -13.38 -16.57 7.80
N ARG A 59 -14.30 -16.79 6.85
CA ARG A 59 -14.98 -18.08 6.66
C ARG A 59 -14.04 -19.21 6.29
N THR A 60 -12.99 -18.92 5.50
CA THR A 60 -12.04 -19.93 5.02
C THR A 60 -10.79 -20.04 5.90
N ASN A 61 -10.70 -19.24 6.95
CA ASN A 61 -9.53 -19.13 7.83
C ASN A 61 -8.24 -18.86 7.05
N LYS A 62 -8.33 -17.92 6.09
CA LYS A 62 -7.21 -17.51 5.24
C LYS A 62 -6.69 -16.14 5.65
N LYS A 63 -5.43 -15.88 5.30
CA LYS A 63 -4.78 -14.61 5.58
C LYS A 63 -5.26 -13.53 4.60
N ILE A 64 -5.14 -12.28 5.03
CA ILE A 64 -5.33 -11.12 4.20
C ILE A 64 -3.98 -10.44 3.99
N HIS A 65 -3.66 -10.13 2.75
CA HIS A 65 -2.46 -9.41 2.36
C HIS A 65 -2.85 -8.05 1.80
N LEU A 66 -2.42 -6.98 2.47
CA LEU A 66 -2.55 -5.61 2.01
C LEU A 66 -1.26 -5.22 1.28
N ILE A 67 -1.35 -5.01 -0.02
CA ILE A 67 -0.19 -4.74 -0.89
C ILE A 67 -0.30 -3.34 -1.46
N GLY A 68 0.77 -2.56 -1.43
CA GLY A 68 0.78 -1.25 -2.08
C GLY A 68 1.83 -0.28 -1.56
N LEU A 69 1.77 0.94 -2.10
CA LEU A 69 2.71 2.01 -1.82
C LEU A 69 2.36 2.70 -0.50
N ILE A 70 3.26 2.64 0.47
CA ILE A 70 3.13 3.35 1.75
C ILE A 70 3.63 4.78 1.54
N SER A 71 2.73 5.71 1.29
CA SER A 71 3.06 7.09 0.95
C SER A 71 1.92 8.05 1.33
N LYS A 72 2.29 9.28 1.64
CA LYS A 72 1.36 10.42 1.79
C LYS A 72 1.19 11.22 0.50
N GLY A 73 1.89 10.85 -0.56
CA GLY A 73 1.95 11.65 -1.81
C GLY A 73 0.63 11.71 -2.57
N GLY A 74 -0.29 10.77 -2.36
CA GLY A 74 -1.62 10.80 -2.97
C GLY A 74 -1.63 10.63 -4.51
N VAL A 75 -0.55 10.13 -5.10
CA VAL A 75 -0.42 9.94 -6.55
C VAL A 75 -0.88 8.53 -6.97
N HIS A 76 -0.49 7.51 -6.23
CA HIS A 76 -0.83 6.11 -6.50
C HIS A 76 -1.65 5.48 -5.38
N SER A 77 -1.41 5.91 -4.16
CA SER A 77 -2.02 5.44 -2.92
C SER A 77 -2.02 6.57 -1.88
N HIS A 78 -2.66 6.33 -0.75
CA HIS A 78 -2.50 7.14 0.44
C HIS A 78 -2.52 6.23 1.66
N TYR A 79 -1.66 6.47 2.66
CA TYR A 79 -1.58 5.59 3.82
C TYR A 79 -2.86 5.60 4.69
N ASP A 80 -3.67 6.67 4.66
CA ASP A 80 -4.97 6.68 5.34
C ASP A 80 -5.92 5.60 4.80
N HIS A 81 -5.83 5.28 3.50
CA HIS A 81 -6.59 4.17 2.92
C HIS A 81 -6.12 2.82 3.49
N LEU A 82 -4.80 2.64 3.64
CA LEU A 82 -4.23 1.46 4.29
C LEU A 82 -4.71 1.35 5.74
N TYR A 83 -4.66 2.45 6.50
CA TYR A 83 -5.12 2.47 7.89
C TYR A 83 -6.59 2.11 8.01
N GLU A 84 -7.44 2.61 7.11
CA GLU A 84 -8.86 2.26 7.11
C GLU A 84 -9.08 0.77 6.79
N LEU A 85 -8.34 0.19 5.83
CA LEU A 85 -8.40 -1.26 5.56
C LEU A 85 -7.98 -2.09 6.77
N ILE A 86 -6.96 -1.67 7.51
CA ILE A 86 -6.54 -2.32 8.76
C ILE A 86 -7.65 -2.21 9.82
N ASN A 87 -8.28 -1.05 9.99
CA ASN A 87 -9.39 -0.89 10.93
C ASN A 87 -10.59 -1.78 10.57
N ILE A 88 -10.90 -1.90 9.28
CA ILE A 88 -11.96 -2.81 8.80
C ILE A 88 -11.62 -4.25 9.17
N SER A 89 -10.38 -4.69 8.97
CA SER A 89 -9.97 -6.08 9.22
C SER A 89 -10.19 -6.51 10.68
N GLU A 90 -10.09 -5.59 11.64
CA GLU A 90 -10.33 -5.88 13.05
C GLU A 90 -11.77 -6.36 13.32
N THR A 91 -12.75 -5.87 12.54
CA THR A 91 -14.15 -6.30 12.69
C THR A 91 -14.40 -7.73 12.25
N TYR A 92 -13.45 -8.32 11.49
CA TYR A 92 -13.54 -9.68 10.96
C TYR A 92 -12.59 -10.67 11.65
N ASN A 93 -11.85 -10.25 12.67
CA ASN A 93 -10.82 -11.07 13.36
C ASN A 93 -9.88 -11.79 12.38
N SER A 94 -9.50 -11.12 11.31
CA SER A 94 -8.64 -11.69 10.27
C SER A 94 -7.19 -11.29 10.49
N LYS A 95 -6.28 -12.25 10.39
CA LYS A 95 -4.85 -11.96 10.44
C LYS A 95 -4.40 -11.27 9.16
N VAL A 96 -3.83 -10.07 9.29
CA VAL A 96 -3.43 -9.22 8.18
C VAL A 96 -1.91 -9.13 8.07
N PHE A 97 -1.40 -9.25 6.87
CA PHE A 97 0.00 -8.99 6.54
C PHE A 97 0.12 -7.85 5.53
N ILE A 98 1.01 -6.91 5.79
CA ILE A 98 1.26 -5.77 4.91
C ILE A 98 2.54 -6.03 4.13
N HIS A 99 2.46 -5.85 2.81
CA HIS A 99 3.59 -5.82 1.90
C HIS A 99 3.73 -4.42 1.36
N GLY A 100 4.61 -3.64 1.98
CA GLY A 100 4.77 -2.21 1.71
C GLY A 100 5.76 -1.94 0.59
N PHE A 101 5.37 -1.06 -0.33
CA PHE A 101 6.32 -0.46 -1.25
C PHE A 101 6.73 0.91 -0.72
N THR A 102 8.02 1.24 -0.82
CA THR A 102 8.52 2.56 -0.41
C THR A 102 8.57 3.51 -1.60
N ASP A 103 8.30 4.80 -1.36
CA ASP A 103 8.10 5.80 -2.41
C ASP A 103 9.42 6.47 -2.84
N GLY A 104 9.79 7.56 -2.22
CA GLY A 104 10.99 8.33 -2.53
C GLY A 104 11.01 9.03 -3.90
N ARG A 105 9.86 9.04 -4.61
CA ARG A 105 9.70 9.66 -5.92
C ARG A 105 8.60 10.73 -5.95
N ASP A 106 7.45 10.42 -5.38
CA ASP A 106 6.32 11.36 -5.26
C ASP A 106 6.39 12.13 -3.94
N VAL A 107 7.28 11.73 -3.05
CA VAL A 107 7.62 12.35 -1.77
C VAL A 107 9.14 12.40 -1.59
N ASP A 108 9.62 12.93 -0.46
CA ASP A 108 11.07 13.02 -0.16
C ASP A 108 11.74 11.64 -0.28
N PRO A 109 12.92 11.56 -0.93
CA PRO A 109 13.66 10.31 -1.15
C PRO A 109 14.02 9.51 0.10
N LYS A 110 13.91 10.09 1.29
CA LYS A 110 14.23 9.47 2.58
C LYS A 110 13.09 9.59 3.60
N SER A 111 11.83 9.60 3.13
CA SER A 111 10.65 9.73 3.98
C SER A 111 10.25 8.42 4.67
N SER A 112 10.65 7.26 4.12
CA SER A 112 10.16 5.94 4.53
C SER A 112 10.41 5.61 5.99
N ILE A 113 11.48 6.12 6.61
CA ILE A 113 11.71 5.91 8.06
C ILE A 113 10.51 6.42 8.86
N ASN A 114 10.01 7.62 8.55
CA ASN A 114 8.87 8.19 9.25
C ASN A 114 7.58 7.45 8.92
N ASP A 115 7.35 7.13 7.64
CA ASP A 115 6.14 6.47 7.18
C ASP A 115 6.03 5.06 7.77
N ILE A 116 7.11 4.28 7.77
CA ILE A 116 7.16 2.94 8.38
C ILE A 116 7.05 3.01 9.90
N SER A 117 7.73 3.95 10.57
CA SER A 117 7.61 4.12 12.03
C SER A 117 6.17 4.45 12.45
N ASN A 118 5.47 5.29 11.67
CA ASN A 118 4.07 5.61 11.93
C ASN A 118 3.17 4.40 11.72
N LEU A 119 3.41 3.61 10.66
CA LEU A 119 2.67 2.39 10.41
C LEU A 119 2.89 1.36 11.52
N GLU A 120 4.15 1.08 11.91
CA GLU A 120 4.47 0.14 12.99
C GLU A 120 3.82 0.54 14.31
N ARG A 121 3.78 1.86 14.62
CA ARG A 121 3.07 2.37 15.80
C ARG A 121 1.56 2.16 15.68
N PHE A 122 0.98 2.37 14.49
CA PHE A 122 -0.46 2.22 14.26
C PHE A 122 -0.93 0.78 14.40
N ILE A 123 -0.09 -0.20 14.02
CA ILE A 123 -0.44 -1.63 14.07
C ILE A 123 -0.03 -2.34 15.37
N LEU A 124 0.57 -1.63 16.32
CA LEU A 124 1.18 -2.23 17.53
C LEU A 124 0.20 -3.10 18.33
N ASP A 125 -1.07 -2.67 18.43
CA ASP A 125 -2.11 -3.35 19.21
C ASP A 125 -3.12 -4.11 18.31
N LYS A 126 -2.73 -4.39 17.05
CA LYS A 126 -3.64 -4.97 16.06
C LYS A 126 -3.15 -6.35 15.58
N GLU A 127 -4.08 -7.19 15.14
CA GLU A 127 -3.78 -8.46 14.47
C GLU A 127 -3.23 -8.23 13.04
N CYS A 128 -2.24 -7.37 12.95
CA CYS A 128 -1.65 -6.89 11.69
C CYS A 128 -0.13 -6.81 11.82
N GLU A 129 0.59 -7.33 10.83
CA GLU A 129 2.04 -7.32 10.80
C GLU A 129 2.59 -6.77 9.48
N LEU A 130 3.60 -5.91 9.53
CA LEU A 130 4.38 -5.53 8.36
C LEU A 130 5.33 -6.68 8.02
N ALA A 131 5.02 -7.40 6.93
CA ALA A 131 5.72 -8.62 6.55
C ALA A 131 6.92 -8.36 5.63
N SER A 132 6.80 -7.41 4.71
CA SER A 132 7.87 -7.12 3.77
C SER A 132 7.87 -5.67 3.27
N ILE A 133 9.04 -5.21 2.85
CA ILE A 133 9.26 -3.90 2.23
C ILE A 133 10.13 -4.06 1.00
N ILE A 134 9.82 -3.28 -0.05
CA ILE A 134 10.62 -3.17 -1.27
C ILE A 134 10.40 -1.79 -1.91
N GLY A 135 11.42 -1.23 -2.55
CA GLY A 135 11.32 0.02 -3.30
C GLY A 135 10.39 -0.07 -4.51
N ARG A 136 9.65 1.01 -4.77
CA ARG A 136 8.70 1.09 -5.89
C ARG A 136 9.35 0.91 -7.26
N TYR A 137 10.63 1.16 -7.38
CA TYR A 137 11.38 0.93 -8.62
C TYR A 137 11.25 -0.51 -9.12
N TYR A 138 11.17 -1.46 -8.20
CA TYR A 138 11.01 -2.89 -8.49
C TYR A 138 9.54 -3.31 -8.52
N SER A 139 8.79 -2.95 -7.49
CA SER A 139 7.42 -3.44 -7.28
C SER A 139 6.36 -2.72 -8.13
N MET A 140 6.68 -1.56 -8.68
CA MET A 140 5.75 -0.72 -9.44
C MET A 140 6.28 -0.40 -10.84
N ASP A 141 6.97 -1.36 -11.45
CA ASP A 141 7.38 -1.26 -12.85
C ASP A 141 6.16 -1.26 -13.77
N ARG A 142 6.24 -0.51 -14.87
CA ARG A 142 5.20 -0.46 -15.92
C ARG A 142 5.78 -0.59 -17.34
N ASP A 143 7.10 -0.83 -17.41
CA ASP A 143 7.85 -0.82 -18.66
C ASP A 143 8.24 -2.26 -19.10
N ASN A 144 7.52 -3.28 -18.57
CA ASN A 144 7.73 -4.70 -18.85
C ASN A 144 9.13 -5.21 -18.50
N ARG A 145 9.73 -4.63 -17.47
CA ARG A 145 11.00 -5.08 -16.91
C ARG A 145 10.72 -6.16 -15.86
N TRP A 146 10.41 -7.34 -16.37
CA TRP A 146 9.94 -8.47 -15.57
C TRP A 146 10.91 -8.91 -14.48
N GLU A 147 12.21 -8.70 -14.68
CA GLU A 147 13.24 -8.94 -13.67
C GLU A 147 13.04 -8.10 -12.41
N ARG A 148 12.48 -6.89 -12.53
CA ARG A 148 12.15 -6.04 -11.38
C ARG A 148 10.89 -6.54 -10.68
N THR A 149 9.82 -6.75 -11.43
CA THR A 149 8.54 -7.24 -10.91
C THR A 149 8.73 -8.58 -10.21
N LYS A 150 9.60 -9.45 -10.76
CA LYS A 150 9.94 -10.76 -10.17
C LYS A 150 10.54 -10.63 -8.76
N LEU A 151 11.34 -9.61 -8.48
CA LEU A 151 11.88 -9.38 -7.13
C LEU A 151 10.77 -9.16 -6.09
N ALA A 152 9.74 -8.39 -6.44
CA ALA A 152 8.61 -8.15 -5.56
C ALA A 152 7.74 -9.41 -5.41
N TYR A 153 7.49 -10.13 -6.51
CA TYR A 153 6.73 -11.38 -6.48
C TYR A 153 7.44 -12.43 -5.61
N ASP A 154 8.73 -12.68 -5.88
CA ASP A 154 9.53 -13.65 -5.13
C ASP A 154 9.66 -13.30 -3.64
N LEU A 155 9.71 -12.00 -3.32
CA LEU A 155 9.70 -11.55 -1.93
C LEU A 155 8.42 -11.98 -1.21
N MET A 156 7.26 -11.71 -1.80
CA MET A 156 5.96 -11.92 -1.17
C MET A 156 5.52 -13.39 -1.18
N CYS A 157 5.84 -14.14 -2.24
CA CYS A 157 5.40 -15.53 -2.40
C CYS A 157 6.44 -16.55 -1.93
N HIS A 158 7.73 -16.27 -2.14
CA HIS A 158 8.81 -17.24 -1.85
C HIS A 158 9.73 -16.82 -0.70
N GLY A 159 9.56 -15.60 -0.16
CA GLY A 159 10.42 -15.09 0.91
C GLY A 159 11.85 -14.79 0.46
N ASN A 160 12.05 -14.48 -0.81
CA ASN A 160 13.34 -14.13 -1.37
C ASN A 160 13.67 -12.66 -1.10
N GLY A 161 14.34 -12.39 0.00
CA GLY A 161 14.74 -11.05 0.40
C GLY A 161 15.68 -11.09 1.59
N LYS A 162 16.23 -9.92 1.94
CA LYS A 162 17.04 -9.78 3.14
C LYS A 162 16.15 -9.95 4.37
N LYS A 163 16.48 -10.91 5.21
CA LYS A 163 15.80 -11.13 6.49
C LYS A 163 16.20 -10.05 7.48
N VAL A 164 15.21 -9.40 8.06
CA VAL A 164 15.41 -8.31 9.02
C VAL A 164 14.57 -8.53 10.27
N THR A 165 15.06 -8.06 11.39
CA THR A 165 14.30 -7.97 12.65
C THR A 165 13.65 -6.60 12.82
N ASN A 166 14.24 -5.56 12.21
CA ASN A 166 13.80 -4.18 12.26
C ASN A 166 13.99 -3.52 10.90
N PHE A 167 12.90 -3.09 10.27
CA PHE A 167 12.95 -2.42 8.97
C PHE A 167 13.62 -1.05 9.04
N ILE A 168 13.39 -0.29 10.11
CA ILE A 168 13.92 1.06 10.26
C ILE A 168 15.45 1.06 10.28
N ASP A 169 16.06 0.10 10.99
CA ASP A 169 17.52 0.02 11.06
C ASP A 169 18.12 -0.36 9.71
N GLU A 170 17.45 -1.23 8.97
CA GLU A 170 17.91 -1.60 7.63
C GLU A 170 17.75 -0.47 6.62
N ILE A 171 16.65 0.29 6.67
CA ILE A 171 16.47 1.49 5.84
C ILE A 171 17.57 2.52 6.14
N LYS A 172 17.90 2.75 7.43
CA LYS A 172 19.02 3.63 7.81
C LYS A 172 20.36 3.16 7.23
N ASN A 173 20.61 1.85 7.23
CA ASN A 173 21.82 1.29 6.64
C ASN A 173 21.84 1.51 5.13
N SER A 174 20.74 1.27 4.43
CA SER A 174 20.60 1.53 2.99
C SER A 174 20.89 3.00 2.65
N TYR A 175 20.47 3.95 3.50
CA TYR A 175 20.74 5.37 3.28
C TYR A 175 22.22 5.72 3.43
N LYS A 176 22.99 5.01 4.28
CA LYS A 176 24.45 5.18 4.37
C LYS A 176 25.14 4.76 3.07
N ASP A 177 24.57 3.77 2.39
CA ASP A 177 25.05 3.26 1.11
C ASP A 177 24.49 4.06 -0.09
N ASN A 178 23.89 5.25 0.16
CA ASN A 178 23.22 6.11 -0.83
C ASN A 178 22.04 5.43 -1.57
N CYS A 179 21.50 4.35 -1.04
CA CYS A 179 20.29 3.71 -1.55
C CYS A 179 19.06 4.36 -0.88
N THR A 180 18.29 5.12 -1.65
CA THR A 180 17.09 5.83 -1.18
C THR A 180 15.84 4.95 -1.29
N ASP A 181 14.71 5.44 -0.79
CA ASP A 181 13.43 4.72 -0.69
C ASP A 181 12.98 4.07 -1.99
N GLU A 182 13.10 4.79 -3.12
CA GLU A 182 12.68 4.27 -4.42
C GLU A 182 13.39 2.95 -4.79
N PHE A 183 14.62 2.77 -4.32
CA PHE A 183 15.53 1.69 -4.71
C PHE A 183 15.81 0.68 -3.61
N LEU A 184 15.06 0.70 -2.51
CA LEU A 184 15.26 -0.27 -1.44
C LEU A 184 15.10 -1.70 -1.96
N MET A 185 16.12 -2.52 -1.71
CA MET A 185 16.10 -3.94 -2.09
C MET A 185 15.08 -4.73 -1.25
N PRO A 186 14.61 -5.89 -1.75
CA PRO A 186 13.65 -6.72 -1.02
C PRO A 186 14.10 -7.05 0.39
N MET A 187 13.31 -6.76 1.38
CA MET A 187 13.51 -7.15 2.77
C MET A 187 12.24 -7.67 3.41
N LEU A 188 12.35 -8.63 4.31
CA LEU A 188 11.25 -9.30 4.94
C LEU A 188 11.51 -9.53 6.44
N LYS A 189 10.42 -9.51 7.21
CA LYS A 189 10.43 -9.84 8.62
C LYS A 189 10.38 -11.34 8.82
N THR A 190 11.03 -11.81 9.87
CA THR A 190 11.02 -13.23 10.24
C THR A 190 10.45 -13.42 11.64
N ASP A 191 9.95 -14.62 11.89
CA ASP A 191 9.59 -15.07 13.23
C ASP A 191 10.83 -15.43 14.07
N ILE A 192 10.60 -15.85 15.30
CA ILE A 192 11.65 -16.29 16.24
C ILE A 192 12.49 -17.45 15.69
N ASN A 193 11.95 -18.23 14.78
CA ASN A 193 12.65 -19.37 14.15
C ASN A 193 13.33 -18.98 12.83
N ASN A 194 13.47 -17.70 12.56
CA ASN A 194 14.06 -17.15 11.33
C ASN A 194 13.30 -17.57 10.05
N LYS A 195 11.99 -17.84 10.16
CA LYS A 195 11.11 -18.12 9.02
C LYS A 195 10.41 -16.84 8.58
N PRO A 196 10.29 -16.58 7.28
CA PRO A 196 9.50 -15.45 6.78
C PRO A 196 8.07 -15.47 7.32
N ILE A 197 7.60 -14.30 7.77
CA ILE A 197 6.19 -14.15 8.16
C ILE A 197 5.38 -13.69 6.94
N GLY A 198 4.09 -14.02 6.93
CA GLY A 198 3.13 -13.46 5.97
C GLY A 198 3.41 -13.78 4.50
N LEU A 199 4.01 -14.92 4.17
CA LEU A 199 4.09 -15.32 2.77
C LEU A 199 2.70 -15.58 2.20
N ILE A 200 2.47 -15.14 0.97
CA ILE A 200 1.23 -15.37 0.22
C ILE A 200 1.14 -16.84 -0.16
N SER A 201 -0.02 -17.43 0.07
CA SER A 201 -0.31 -18.84 -0.21
C SER A 201 -1.65 -18.98 -0.93
N ASP A 202 -1.87 -20.09 -1.58
CA ASP A 202 -3.10 -20.38 -2.29
C ASP A 202 -4.35 -20.22 -1.40
N GLY A 203 -5.30 -19.47 -1.88
CA GLY A 203 -6.55 -19.17 -1.20
C GLY A 203 -6.49 -17.98 -0.24
N ASP A 204 -5.34 -17.36 -0.03
CA ASP A 204 -5.25 -16.11 0.71
C ASP A 204 -5.91 -14.96 -0.05
N VAL A 205 -6.39 -13.96 0.67
CA VAL A 205 -7.02 -12.77 0.09
C VAL A 205 -5.97 -11.68 -0.11
N ILE A 206 -5.93 -11.10 -1.29
CA ILE A 206 -5.05 -9.98 -1.62
C ILE A 206 -5.89 -8.73 -1.88
N ILE A 207 -5.59 -7.65 -1.18
CA ILE A 207 -6.15 -6.32 -1.43
C ILE A 207 -4.99 -5.39 -1.82
N PHE A 208 -4.98 -4.99 -3.09
CA PHE A 208 -4.03 -4.01 -3.60
C PHE A 208 -4.60 -2.61 -3.36
N PHE A 209 -4.02 -1.83 -2.42
CA PHE A 209 -4.61 -0.55 -2.01
C PHE A 209 -4.14 0.66 -2.83
N ASN A 210 -3.36 0.46 -3.89
CA ASN A 210 -3.13 1.52 -4.86
C ASN A 210 -4.40 1.77 -5.66
N PHE A 211 -4.94 3.00 -5.63
CA PHE A 211 -6.11 3.36 -6.43
C PHE A 211 -5.77 3.61 -7.90
N ARG A 212 -4.51 3.95 -8.21
CA ARG A 212 -4.04 4.09 -9.58
C ARG A 212 -3.46 2.77 -10.08
N THR A 213 -4.02 2.26 -11.19
CA THR A 213 -3.80 0.88 -11.66
C THR A 213 -2.59 0.68 -12.56
N ASP A 214 -2.05 1.74 -13.18
CA ASP A 214 -1.03 1.65 -14.23
C ASP A 214 0.27 0.93 -13.77
N ARG A 215 0.62 1.04 -12.50
CA ARG A 215 1.83 0.45 -11.93
C ARG A 215 1.58 -0.79 -11.07
N GLY A 216 0.35 -1.23 -10.92
CA GLY A 216 0.01 -2.50 -10.24
C GLY A 216 -0.13 -3.70 -11.18
N ARG A 217 -0.44 -3.45 -12.46
CA ARG A 217 -0.83 -4.49 -13.43
C ARG A 217 0.17 -5.60 -13.64
N GLN A 218 1.47 -5.33 -13.54
CA GLN A 218 2.50 -6.35 -13.79
C GLN A 218 2.68 -7.30 -12.61
N LEU A 219 2.27 -6.87 -11.42
CA LEU A 219 2.41 -7.65 -10.20
C LEU A 219 1.15 -8.48 -9.89
N THR A 220 0.01 -8.11 -10.50
CA THR A 220 -1.30 -8.79 -10.36
C THR A 220 -1.60 -9.66 -11.58
#